data_5eb6361a415cd2f995d905204c9025e4
#
_entry.id   5eb6361a415cd2f995d905204c9025e4
#
_cell.length_a   1.000
_cell.length_b   1.000
_cell.length_c   1.000
_cell.angle_alpha   90.00
_cell.angle_beta   90.00
_cell.angle_gamma   90.00
#
_symmetry.space_group_name_H-M   'P 1'
#
loop_
_entity.id
_entity.type
_entity.pdbx_description
1 polymer ?
#
loop_
_entity_poly.entity_id
_entity_poly.type
_entity_poly.pdbx_seq_one_letter_code
_entity_poly.pdbx_strand_id
1 'polypeptide(L)'
;MPLLPMFPLGSVLFPAMPLALRVFEERYLKMMGSILDNQPSEFGVVLIERGLEVGGGDQRFDIGTTARVLQIEAPDGPLEVVARGERRFRVIQWVAEEPYPQADIEYLEDFESAEVDTTALDLAESTVRGALEYLATLDLSIPWPTDIELAEDPIEKAWQLAGISPLGTLDHQDLLAAPEVSWLLSHTIETVSEALITFRAANDLPNDQT
;
A
#
# COMPACT_ATOMS: atom_id res chain seq x y z
N MET A 1 -23.56 4.77 -5.27
CA MET A 1 -22.13 4.49 -5.16
C MET A 1 -21.46 5.76 -4.69
N PRO A 2 -20.55 5.73 -3.72
CA PRO A 2 -19.85 6.93 -3.30
C PRO A 2 -18.86 7.37 -4.40
N LEU A 3 -18.87 8.67 -4.71
CA LEU A 3 -17.90 9.31 -5.60
C LEU A 3 -16.69 9.70 -4.75
N LEU A 4 -15.51 9.20 -5.11
CA LEU A 4 -14.29 9.41 -4.35
C LEU A 4 -13.24 10.16 -5.20
N PRO A 5 -12.61 11.23 -4.66
CA PRO A 5 -11.39 11.78 -5.25
C PRO A 5 -10.28 10.73 -5.26
N MET A 6 -9.51 10.64 -6.34
CA MET A 6 -8.54 9.57 -6.54
C MET A 6 -7.12 10.10 -6.71
N PHE A 7 -6.18 9.42 -6.09
CA PHE A 7 -4.75 9.68 -6.18
C PHE A 7 -4.01 8.41 -6.65
N PRO A 8 -3.84 8.22 -7.96
CA PRO A 8 -3.06 7.09 -8.47
C PRO A 8 -1.59 7.21 -8.09
N LEU A 9 -0.98 6.12 -7.63
CA LEU A 9 0.41 6.04 -7.18
C LEU A 9 1.14 4.85 -7.83
N GLY A 10 2.46 4.91 -7.85
CA GLY A 10 3.32 3.80 -8.26
C GLY A 10 3.55 2.74 -7.17
N SER A 11 2.90 2.89 -6.01
CA SER A 11 2.96 1.96 -4.89
C SER A 11 1.57 1.63 -4.36
N VAL A 12 1.45 0.48 -3.71
CA VAL A 12 0.20 0.03 -3.09
C VAL A 12 0.09 0.58 -1.68
N LEU A 13 -1.09 1.12 -1.33
CA LEU A 13 -1.44 1.47 0.04
C LEU A 13 -2.29 0.34 0.64
N PHE A 14 -1.84 -0.22 1.76
CA PHE A 14 -2.63 -1.19 2.51
C PHE A 14 -3.44 -0.52 3.63
N PRO A 15 -4.54 -1.14 4.09
CA PRO A 15 -5.18 -0.76 5.34
C PRO A 15 -4.18 -0.71 6.49
N ALA A 16 -4.40 0.16 7.47
CA ALA A 16 -3.55 0.38 8.64
C ALA A 16 -2.11 0.88 8.37
N MET A 17 -1.71 1.09 7.08
CA MET A 17 -0.39 1.59 6.73
C MET A 17 -0.35 3.10 6.60
N PRO A 18 0.76 3.74 7.02
CA PRO A 18 0.95 5.18 6.80
C PRO A 18 1.26 5.49 5.33
N LEU A 19 0.84 6.66 4.90
CA LEU A 19 1.15 7.25 3.60
C LEU A 19 1.64 8.67 3.77
N ALA A 20 2.87 8.96 3.33
CA ALA A 20 3.41 10.30 3.28
C ALA A 20 3.50 10.77 1.82
N LEU A 21 2.90 11.92 1.52
CA LEU A 21 2.88 12.50 0.17
C LEU A 21 3.45 13.91 0.17
N ARG A 22 4.12 14.25 -0.92
CA ARG A 22 4.53 15.61 -1.25
C ARG A 22 3.75 16.06 -2.48
N VAL A 23 2.71 16.86 -2.24
CA VAL A 23 1.76 17.27 -3.27
C VAL A 23 2.19 18.62 -3.84
N PHE A 24 2.47 18.64 -5.14
CA PHE A 24 2.93 19.85 -5.88
C PHE A 24 2.15 20.09 -7.18
N GLU A 25 1.47 19.08 -7.71
CA GLU A 25 0.66 19.25 -8.92
C GLU A 25 -0.63 20.03 -8.61
N GLU A 26 -0.96 21.00 -9.45
CA GLU A 26 -2.12 21.87 -9.26
C GLU A 26 -3.44 21.10 -9.10
N ARG A 27 -3.62 20.00 -9.85
CA ARG A 27 -4.82 19.15 -9.75
C ARG A 27 -4.98 18.53 -8.38
N TYR A 28 -3.90 18.03 -7.78
CA TYR A 28 -3.93 17.42 -6.47
C TYR A 28 -3.96 18.44 -5.32
N LEU A 29 -3.40 19.65 -5.53
CA LEU A 29 -3.60 20.76 -4.59
C LEU A 29 -5.08 21.18 -4.52
N LYS A 30 -5.78 21.23 -5.67
CA LYS A 30 -7.23 21.47 -5.74
C LYS A 30 -8.00 20.35 -5.04
N MET A 31 -7.59 19.09 -5.26
CA MET A 31 -8.19 17.93 -4.60
C MET A 31 -8.05 18.03 -3.07
N MET A 32 -6.85 18.29 -2.56
CA MET A 32 -6.62 18.44 -1.11
C MET A 32 -7.48 19.56 -0.52
N GLY A 33 -7.57 20.72 -1.17
CA GLY A 33 -8.49 21.78 -0.76
C GLY A 33 -9.93 21.31 -0.66
N SER A 34 -10.42 20.60 -1.68
CA SER A 34 -11.79 20.09 -1.73
C SER A 34 -12.11 19.05 -0.65
N ILE A 35 -11.19 18.11 -0.36
CA ILE A 35 -11.44 17.06 0.64
C ILE A 35 -11.34 17.58 2.07
N LEU A 36 -10.58 18.64 2.32
CA LEU A 36 -10.49 19.25 3.65
C LEU A 36 -11.77 19.99 4.04
N ASP A 37 -12.51 20.51 3.08
CA ASP A 37 -13.81 21.17 3.30
C ASP A 37 -14.93 20.15 3.63
N ASN A 38 -14.68 18.86 3.42
CA ASN A 38 -15.65 17.77 3.60
C ASN A 38 -15.14 16.75 4.62
N GLN A 39 -16.07 16.14 5.36
CA GLN A 39 -15.74 15.06 6.31
C GLN A 39 -16.40 13.75 5.86
N PRO A 40 -15.70 12.62 5.94
CA PRO A 40 -14.30 12.46 6.33
C PRO A 40 -13.34 13.00 5.25
N SER A 41 -12.20 13.58 5.68
CA SER A 41 -11.15 14.05 4.76
C SER A 41 -10.38 12.85 4.23
N GLU A 42 -10.86 12.27 3.12
CA GLU A 42 -10.31 11.04 2.55
C GLU A 42 -10.27 11.09 1.01
N PHE A 43 -9.37 10.28 0.44
CA PHE A 43 -9.23 10.05 -0.99
C PHE A 43 -8.89 8.58 -1.27
N GLY A 44 -9.12 8.11 -2.48
CA GLY A 44 -8.76 6.76 -2.90
C GLY A 44 -7.35 6.70 -3.46
N VAL A 45 -6.59 5.69 -3.08
CA VAL A 45 -5.29 5.35 -3.66
C VAL A 45 -5.43 4.08 -4.47
N VAL A 46 -4.98 4.10 -5.72
CA VAL A 46 -4.89 2.93 -6.61
C VAL A 46 -3.51 2.85 -7.21
N LEU A 47 -3.06 1.62 -7.48
CA LEU A 47 -1.80 1.39 -8.18
C LEU A 47 -1.92 1.75 -9.67
N ILE A 48 -0.91 2.45 -10.20
CA ILE A 48 -0.73 2.67 -11.61
C ILE A 48 -0.16 1.39 -12.24
N GLU A 49 -0.89 0.78 -13.18
CA GLU A 49 -0.44 -0.38 -13.93
C GLU A 49 0.57 0.01 -15.01
N ARG A 50 0.26 1.08 -15.76
CA ARG A 50 1.11 1.65 -16.82
C ARG A 50 0.95 3.15 -16.87
N GLY A 51 2.07 3.85 -17.03
CA GLY A 51 2.10 5.30 -17.11
C GLY A 51 3.06 5.91 -16.10
N LEU A 52 2.88 7.19 -15.86
CA LEU A 52 3.66 7.95 -14.87
C LEU A 52 2.71 8.55 -13.86
N GLU A 53 3.14 8.68 -12.62
CA GLU A 53 2.38 9.36 -11.56
C GLU A 53 2.08 10.83 -11.88
N VAL A 54 2.93 11.42 -12.72
CA VAL A 54 2.84 12.83 -13.12
C VAL A 54 2.31 12.93 -14.55
N GLY A 55 1.26 13.72 -14.77
CA GLY A 55 0.77 14.08 -16.10
C GLY A 55 -0.54 13.41 -16.56
N GLY A 56 -0.99 12.34 -15.91
CA GLY A 56 -2.24 11.63 -16.28
C GLY A 56 -2.11 10.70 -17.49
N GLY A 57 -3.22 10.05 -17.88
CA GLY A 57 -3.25 9.09 -19.00
C GLY A 57 -2.72 7.70 -18.66
N ASP A 58 -2.60 7.39 -17.39
CA ASP A 58 -2.18 6.12 -16.81
C ASP A 58 -3.30 5.06 -16.89
N GLN A 59 -2.89 3.80 -17.01
CA GLN A 59 -3.75 2.64 -16.74
C GLN A 59 -3.61 2.27 -15.26
N ARG A 60 -4.72 1.96 -14.61
CA ARG A 60 -4.81 1.80 -13.14
C ARG A 60 -5.47 0.49 -12.80
N PHE A 61 -5.03 -0.11 -11.70
CA PHE A 61 -5.76 -1.22 -11.11
C PHE A 61 -7.11 -0.76 -10.54
N ASP A 62 -8.04 -1.68 -10.42
CA ASP A 62 -9.41 -1.39 -9.94
C ASP A 62 -9.55 -1.54 -8.41
N ILE A 63 -8.65 -2.27 -7.75
CA ILE A 63 -8.64 -2.39 -6.29
C ILE A 63 -7.65 -1.40 -5.70
N GLY A 64 -8.12 -0.66 -4.69
CA GLY A 64 -7.34 0.33 -3.96
C GLY A 64 -7.77 0.45 -2.51
N THR A 65 -7.18 1.42 -1.82
CA THR A 65 -7.43 1.71 -0.40
C THR A 65 -7.76 3.18 -0.21
N THR A 66 -8.76 3.50 0.61
CA THR A 66 -9.02 4.89 1.04
C THR A 66 -7.92 5.34 1.98
N ALA A 67 -7.44 6.55 1.77
CA ALA A 67 -6.45 7.21 2.61
C ALA A 67 -7.12 8.34 3.40
N ARG A 68 -7.18 8.22 4.73
CA ARG A 68 -7.66 9.28 5.61
C ARG A 68 -6.52 10.24 5.93
N VAL A 69 -6.74 11.51 5.67
CA VAL A 69 -5.78 12.56 6.01
C VAL A 69 -5.71 12.73 7.51
N LEU A 70 -4.50 12.63 8.07
CA LEU A 70 -4.21 12.81 9.49
C LEU A 70 -3.57 14.17 9.77
N GLN A 71 -2.67 14.61 8.88
CA GLN A 71 -1.91 15.85 9.03
C GLN A 71 -1.62 16.45 7.67
N ILE A 72 -1.68 17.77 7.59
CA ILE A 72 -1.23 18.56 6.44
C ILE A 72 -0.35 19.68 6.93
N GLU A 73 0.79 19.84 6.27
CA GLU A 73 1.69 20.97 6.46
C GLU A 73 1.92 21.67 5.12
N ALA A 74 1.89 22.99 5.14
CA ALA A 74 2.14 23.83 3.98
C ALA A 74 3.42 24.65 4.20
N PRO A 75 4.60 24.02 4.06
CA PRO A 75 5.86 24.74 4.11
C PRO A 75 6.01 25.65 2.88
N ASP A 76 7.10 26.45 2.82
CA ASP A 76 7.48 27.19 1.62
C ASP A 76 7.91 26.21 0.50
N GLY A 77 6.96 25.42 -0.02
CA GLY A 77 7.21 24.35 -1.01
C GLY A 77 6.00 23.45 -1.26
N PRO A 78 6.23 22.20 -1.65
CA PRO A 78 5.15 21.21 -1.80
C PRO A 78 4.34 21.02 -0.52
N LEU A 79 3.03 20.78 -0.67
CA LEU A 79 2.18 20.43 0.45
C LEU A 79 2.58 19.04 0.99
N GLU A 80 2.87 18.94 2.27
CA GLU A 80 3.18 17.67 2.93
C GLU A 80 1.92 17.11 3.59
N VAL A 81 1.56 15.89 3.20
CA VAL A 81 0.35 15.21 3.65
C VAL A 81 0.74 13.89 4.30
N VAL A 82 0.27 13.67 5.52
CA VAL A 82 0.33 12.38 6.20
C VAL A 82 -1.08 11.82 6.24
N ALA A 83 -1.24 10.61 5.72
CA ALA A 83 -2.50 9.88 5.70
C ALA A 83 -2.30 8.45 6.22
N ARG A 84 -3.41 7.76 6.47
CA ARG A 84 -3.44 6.35 6.84
C ARG A 84 -4.40 5.61 5.94
N GLY A 85 -4.01 4.42 5.49
CA GLY A 85 -4.88 3.50 4.78
C GLY A 85 -6.00 3.00 5.69
N GLU A 86 -7.24 3.05 5.19
CA GLU A 86 -8.42 2.64 5.95
C GLU A 86 -9.10 1.44 5.30
N ARG A 87 -10.02 1.66 4.36
CA ARG A 87 -10.86 0.63 3.77
C ARG A 87 -10.48 0.33 2.34
N ARG A 88 -10.52 -0.93 1.96
CA ARG A 88 -10.37 -1.35 0.57
C ARG A 88 -11.63 -1.03 -0.22
N PHE A 89 -11.43 -0.71 -1.49
CA PHE A 89 -12.54 -0.49 -2.43
C PHE A 89 -12.20 -1.06 -3.81
N ARG A 90 -13.25 -1.21 -4.62
CA ARG A 90 -13.14 -1.46 -6.06
C ARG A 90 -13.67 -0.27 -6.84
N VAL A 91 -12.93 0.16 -7.84
CA VAL A 91 -13.38 1.14 -8.82
C VAL A 91 -14.41 0.48 -9.74
N ILE A 92 -15.61 1.06 -9.77
CA ILE A 92 -16.68 0.63 -10.67
C ILE A 92 -16.60 1.39 -11.97
N GLN A 93 -16.35 2.70 -11.89
CA GLN A 93 -16.25 3.58 -13.05
C GLN A 93 -15.42 4.82 -12.72
N TRP A 94 -14.50 5.18 -13.61
CA TRP A 94 -13.88 6.50 -13.63
C TRP A 94 -14.87 7.52 -14.17
N VAL A 95 -15.12 8.60 -13.40
CA VAL A 95 -16.18 9.59 -13.70
C VAL A 95 -15.58 10.84 -14.32
N ALA A 96 -14.47 11.34 -13.80
CA ALA A 96 -13.81 12.56 -14.27
C ALA A 96 -12.30 12.47 -14.09
N GLU A 97 -11.57 13.20 -14.92
CA GLU A 97 -10.14 13.44 -14.80
C GLU A 97 -9.84 14.91 -14.44
N GLU A 98 -10.79 15.80 -14.66
CA GLU A 98 -10.70 17.23 -14.39
C GLU A 98 -11.71 17.68 -13.31
N PRO A 99 -11.31 18.51 -12.32
CA PRO A 99 -9.98 19.10 -12.11
C PRO A 99 -8.96 18.13 -11.51
N TYR A 100 -9.37 16.94 -11.06
CA TYR A 100 -8.57 15.81 -10.57
C TYR A 100 -9.33 14.51 -10.79
N PRO A 101 -8.66 13.35 -10.79
CA PRO A 101 -9.31 12.06 -11.01
C PRO A 101 -10.39 11.76 -9.96
N GLN A 102 -11.54 11.25 -10.40
CA GLN A 102 -12.65 10.84 -9.56
C GLN A 102 -13.24 9.53 -10.07
N ALA A 103 -13.68 8.69 -9.15
CA ALA A 103 -14.30 7.41 -9.49
C ALA A 103 -15.50 7.09 -8.61
N ASP A 104 -16.50 6.42 -9.17
CA ASP A 104 -17.51 5.68 -8.43
C ASP A 104 -16.87 4.39 -7.91
N ILE A 105 -17.05 4.13 -6.61
CA ILE A 105 -16.45 2.98 -5.95
C ILE A 105 -17.47 2.11 -5.24
N GLU A 106 -17.07 0.87 -4.98
CA GLU A 106 -17.73 -0.04 -4.06
C GLU A 106 -16.71 -0.48 -3.00
N TYR A 107 -17.08 -0.37 -1.72
CA TYR A 107 -16.24 -0.87 -0.65
C TYR A 107 -16.21 -2.40 -0.67
N LEU A 108 -15.02 -2.97 -0.54
CA LEU A 108 -14.85 -4.41 -0.33
C LEU A 108 -15.21 -4.76 1.11
N GLU A 109 -15.60 -6.02 1.33
CA GLU A 109 -15.79 -6.52 2.68
C GLU A 109 -14.46 -6.45 3.45
N ASP A 110 -14.55 -5.88 4.64
CA ASP A 110 -13.44 -5.82 5.57
C ASP A 110 -13.36 -7.11 6.39
N PHE A 111 -12.18 -7.40 6.92
CA PHE A 111 -11.94 -8.58 7.77
C PHE A 111 -12.32 -8.37 9.25
N GLU A 112 -13.00 -7.25 9.58
CA GLU A 112 -13.25 -6.80 10.97
C GLU A 112 -13.84 -7.86 11.92
N SER A 113 -14.57 -8.83 11.39
CA SER A 113 -15.18 -9.91 12.15
C SER A 113 -14.50 -11.27 11.93
N ALA A 114 -13.38 -11.31 11.23
CA ALA A 114 -12.69 -12.54 10.92
C ALA A 114 -11.91 -13.06 12.15
N GLU A 115 -12.02 -14.35 12.40
CA GLU A 115 -11.15 -15.02 13.36
C GLU A 115 -9.75 -15.17 12.73
N VAL A 116 -8.73 -14.58 13.36
CA VAL A 116 -7.35 -14.65 12.89
C VAL A 116 -6.65 -15.82 13.60
N ASP A 117 -6.09 -16.75 12.82
CA ASP A 117 -5.21 -17.79 13.36
C ASP A 117 -3.90 -17.14 13.84
N THR A 118 -3.72 -17.11 15.15
CA THR A 118 -2.54 -16.53 15.79
C THR A 118 -1.25 -17.25 15.39
N THR A 119 -1.30 -18.55 15.12
CA THR A 119 -0.13 -19.32 14.66
C THR A 119 0.29 -18.88 13.26
N ALA A 120 -0.67 -18.70 12.37
CA ALA A 120 -0.40 -18.19 11.02
C ALA A 120 0.10 -16.74 11.05
N LEU A 121 -0.44 -15.90 11.93
CA LEU A 121 0.00 -14.53 12.12
C LEU A 121 1.44 -14.45 12.63
N ASP A 122 1.80 -15.25 13.64
CA ASP A 122 3.17 -15.32 14.17
C ASP A 122 4.16 -15.86 13.13
N LEU A 123 3.74 -16.84 12.32
CA LEU A 123 4.54 -17.35 11.21
C LEU A 123 4.76 -16.28 10.13
N ALA A 124 3.72 -15.53 9.77
CA ALA A 124 3.83 -14.43 8.82
C ALA A 124 4.79 -13.36 9.33
N GLU A 125 4.67 -12.95 10.61
CA GLU A 125 5.59 -11.98 11.22
C GLU A 125 7.03 -12.48 11.19
N SER A 126 7.29 -13.70 11.63
CA SER A 126 8.65 -14.25 11.63
C SER A 126 9.24 -14.35 10.22
N THR A 127 8.42 -14.70 9.22
CA THR A 127 8.82 -14.79 7.82
C THR A 127 9.19 -13.43 7.24
N VAL A 128 8.33 -12.42 7.44
CA VAL A 128 8.55 -11.07 6.93
C VAL A 128 9.76 -10.43 7.61
N ARG A 129 9.86 -10.50 8.95
CA ARG A 129 11.02 -9.96 9.68
C ARG A 129 12.32 -10.64 9.27
N GLY A 130 12.31 -11.97 9.13
CA GLY A 130 13.48 -12.70 8.67
C GLY A 130 13.94 -12.31 7.26
N ALA A 131 12.99 -11.96 6.38
CA ALA A 131 13.32 -11.43 5.05
C ALA A 131 13.91 -10.02 5.12
N LEU A 132 13.34 -9.11 5.92
CA LEU A 132 13.86 -7.76 6.13
C LEU A 132 15.27 -7.80 6.74
N GLU A 133 15.48 -8.63 7.76
CA GLU A 133 16.80 -8.82 8.39
C GLU A 133 17.84 -9.33 7.38
N TYR A 134 17.47 -10.32 6.55
CA TYR A 134 18.37 -10.83 5.52
C TYR A 134 18.75 -9.74 4.51
N LEU A 135 17.77 -8.96 4.01
CA LEU A 135 18.05 -7.88 3.07
C LEU A 135 18.89 -6.76 3.69
N ALA A 136 18.70 -6.48 4.97
CA ALA A 136 19.55 -5.54 5.71
C ALA A 136 21.03 -5.99 5.75
N THR A 137 21.30 -7.30 5.77
CA THR A 137 22.70 -7.80 5.71
C THR A 137 23.38 -7.57 4.36
N LEU A 138 22.60 -7.31 3.31
CA LEU A 138 23.10 -7.08 1.95
C LEU A 138 23.33 -5.59 1.63
N ASP A 139 23.26 -4.71 2.62
CA ASP A 139 23.28 -3.24 2.45
C ASP A 139 22.27 -2.71 1.43
N LEU A 140 21.18 -3.44 1.21
CA LEU A 140 20.07 -3.00 0.36
C LEU A 140 19.21 -2.00 1.12
N SER A 141 18.78 -0.95 0.41
CA SER A 141 17.82 0.00 0.98
C SER A 141 16.48 -0.70 1.15
N ILE A 142 16.08 -0.94 2.41
CA ILE A 142 14.77 -1.45 2.76
C ILE A 142 13.88 -0.27 3.20
N PRO A 143 12.61 -0.22 2.76
CA PRO A 143 11.73 0.90 3.06
C PRO A 143 11.29 0.95 4.53
N TRP A 144 11.39 -0.15 5.25
CA TRP A 144 10.92 -0.29 6.63
C TRP A 144 12.02 -0.81 7.54
N PRO A 145 12.19 -0.28 8.77
CA PRO A 145 13.13 -0.80 9.74
C PRO A 145 12.73 -2.22 10.18
N THR A 146 13.73 -3.06 10.49
CA THR A 146 13.50 -4.45 10.88
C THR A 146 12.77 -4.59 12.22
N ASP A 147 12.86 -3.56 13.08
CA ASP A 147 12.26 -3.47 14.41
C ASP A 147 10.97 -2.62 14.45
N ILE A 148 10.36 -2.39 13.29
CA ILE A 148 9.10 -1.62 13.21
C ILE A 148 8.05 -2.21 14.16
N GLU A 149 7.40 -1.32 14.94
CA GLU A 149 6.27 -1.71 15.78
C GLU A 149 5.03 -1.93 14.91
N LEU A 150 4.36 -3.06 15.12
CA LEU A 150 3.11 -3.42 14.44
C LEU A 150 1.93 -3.21 15.39
N ALA A 151 0.73 -3.09 14.83
CA ALA A 151 -0.50 -2.94 15.58
C ALA A 151 -0.75 -4.16 16.50
N GLU A 152 -1.42 -3.92 17.62
CA GLU A 152 -1.88 -4.99 18.50
C GLU A 152 -3.10 -5.74 17.93
N ASP A 153 -3.93 -5.04 17.15
CA ASP A 153 -5.07 -5.66 16.46
C ASP A 153 -4.58 -6.65 15.40
N PRO A 154 -5.05 -7.92 15.44
CA PRO A 154 -4.54 -8.97 14.56
C PRO A 154 -4.79 -8.72 13.06
N ILE A 155 -5.89 -8.04 12.71
CA ILE A 155 -6.23 -7.76 11.32
C ILE A 155 -5.38 -6.60 10.80
N GLU A 156 -5.24 -5.53 11.58
CA GLU A 156 -4.33 -4.44 11.24
C GLU A 156 -2.90 -4.95 11.09
N LYS A 157 -2.46 -5.81 12.00
CA LYS A 157 -1.13 -6.44 11.96
C LYS A 157 -0.95 -7.28 10.69
N ALA A 158 -1.96 -8.06 10.29
CA ALA A 158 -1.88 -8.83 9.04
C ALA A 158 -1.70 -7.92 7.81
N TRP A 159 -2.44 -6.81 7.72
CA TRP A 159 -2.27 -5.82 6.66
C TRP A 159 -0.92 -5.13 6.71
N GLN A 160 -0.43 -4.79 7.89
CA GLN A 160 0.87 -4.19 8.06
C GLN A 160 2.00 -5.14 7.64
N LEU A 161 1.90 -6.44 7.97
CA LEU A 161 2.85 -7.46 7.53
C LEU A 161 2.91 -7.56 6.00
N ALA A 162 1.75 -7.56 5.33
CA ALA A 162 1.70 -7.49 3.87
C ALA A 162 2.36 -6.21 3.34
N GLY A 163 2.07 -5.05 3.96
CA GLY A 163 2.56 -3.75 3.51
C GLY A 163 4.06 -3.51 3.73
N ILE A 164 4.67 -4.11 4.76
CA ILE A 164 6.12 -4.00 5.02
C ILE A 164 6.93 -5.11 4.35
N SER A 165 6.27 -6.11 3.76
CA SER A 165 6.94 -7.23 3.11
C SER A 165 7.81 -6.73 1.94
N PRO A 166 9.04 -7.25 1.77
CA PRO A 166 9.96 -6.79 0.73
C PRO A 166 9.63 -7.43 -0.63
N LEU A 167 8.44 -7.14 -1.13
CA LEU A 167 7.89 -7.69 -2.36
C LEU A 167 7.81 -6.64 -3.47
N GLY A 168 7.57 -7.12 -4.69
CA GLY A 168 7.30 -6.26 -5.83
C GLY A 168 5.89 -5.64 -5.78
N THR A 169 5.70 -4.58 -6.55
CA THR A 169 4.44 -3.82 -6.55
C THR A 169 3.24 -4.66 -7.01
N LEU A 170 3.46 -5.61 -7.93
CA LEU A 170 2.40 -6.52 -8.39
C LEU A 170 2.02 -7.54 -7.33
N ASP A 171 3.00 -8.09 -6.61
CA ASP A 171 2.73 -8.99 -5.49
C ASP A 171 1.96 -8.27 -4.38
N HIS A 172 2.34 -7.01 -4.08
CA HIS A 172 1.57 -6.17 -3.15
C HIS A 172 0.13 -5.94 -3.64
N GLN A 173 -0.08 -5.74 -4.95
CA GLN A 173 -1.41 -5.57 -5.50
C GLN A 173 -2.26 -6.83 -5.36
N ASP A 174 -1.66 -8.00 -5.56
CA ASP A 174 -2.32 -9.30 -5.35
C ASP A 174 -2.67 -9.50 -3.87
N LEU A 175 -1.77 -9.17 -2.95
CA LEU A 175 -2.05 -9.21 -1.51
C LEU A 175 -3.18 -8.24 -1.12
N LEU A 176 -3.23 -7.03 -1.70
CA LEU A 176 -4.32 -6.08 -1.43
C LEU A 176 -5.68 -6.64 -1.87
N ALA A 177 -5.71 -7.47 -2.91
CA ALA A 177 -6.93 -8.11 -3.43
C ALA A 177 -7.38 -9.33 -2.61
N ALA A 178 -6.72 -9.67 -1.51
CA ALA A 178 -7.02 -10.85 -0.69
C ALA A 178 -8.52 -10.99 -0.39
N PRO A 179 -9.11 -12.18 -0.61
CA PRO A 179 -10.52 -12.41 -0.33
C PRO A 179 -10.82 -12.56 1.17
N GLU A 180 -9.86 -13.03 1.95
CA GLU A 180 -9.98 -13.28 3.39
C GLU A 180 -8.62 -13.20 4.09
N VAL A 181 -8.62 -13.02 5.42
CA VAL A 181 -7.39 -12.85 6.20
C VAL A 181 -6.49 -14.09 6.22
N SER A 182 -7.06 -15.27 6.19
CA SER A 182 -6.33 -16.54 6.13
C SER A 182 -5.55 -16.68 4.82
N TRP A 183 -6.16 -16.27 3.70
CA TRP A 183 -5.50 -16.20 2.40
C TRP A 183 -4.39 -15.15 2.42
N LEU A 184 -4.66 -13.95 2.96
CA LEU A 184 -3.65 -12.89 3.07
C LEU A 184 -2.40 -13.36 3.79
N LEU A 185 -2.56 -13.99 4.96
CA LEU A 185 -1.44 -14.50 5.75
C LEU A 185 -0.67 -15.61 5.03
N SER A 186 -1.37 -16.62 4.53
CA SER A 186 -0.73 -17.75 3.83
C SER A 186 0.01 -17.29 2.57
N HIS A 187 -0.60 -16.40 1.80
CA HIS A 187 0.01 -15.89 0.55
C HIS A 187 1.17 -14.94 0.83
N THR A 188 1.11 -14.12 1.89
CA THR A 188 2.27 -13.33 2.35
C THR A 188 3.44 -14.24 2.71
N ILE A 189 3.21 -15.32 3.49
CA ILE A 189 4.26 -16.28 3.87
C ILE A 189 4.88 -16.92 2.63
N GLU A 190 4.06 -17.41 1.72
CA GLU A 190 4.48 -18.10 0.49
C GLU A 190 5.33 -17.16 -0.39
N THR A 191 4.78 -15.99 -0.75
CA THR A 191 5.43 -15.06 -1.68
C THR A 191 6.73 -14.49 -1.09
N VAL A 192 6.75 -14.14 0.20
CA VAL A 192 7.99 -13.69 0.86
C VAL A 192 9.04 -14.79 0.92
N SER A 193 8.64 -16.04 1.19
CA SER A 193 9.56 -17.17 1.23
C SER A 193 10.16 -17.45 -0.15
N GLU A 194 9.39 -17.40 -1.21
CA GLU A 194 9.84 -17.59 -2.59
C GLU A 194 10.79 -16.46 -3.04
N ALA A 195 10.44 -15.22 -2.73
CA ALA A 195 11.27 -14.06 -2.98
C ALA A 195 12.63 -14.20 -2.26
N LEU A 196 12.63 -14.63 -0.99
CA LEU A 196 13.85 -14.83 -0.20
C LEU A 196 14.73 -15.93 -0.77
N ILE A 197 14.16 -17.05 -1.24
CA ILE A 197 14.90 -18.12 -1.91
C ILE A 197 15.58 -17.57 -3.18
N THR A 198 14.87 -16.79 -3.97
CA THR A 198 15.37 -16.18 -5.20
C THR A 198 16.51 -15.19 -4.91
N PHE A 199 16.36 -14.33 -3.90
CA PHE A 199 17.39 -13.40 -3.46
C PHE A 199 18.67 -14.13 -2.98
N ARG A 200 18.51 -15.18 -2.18
CA ARG A 200 19.64 -16.00 -1.71
C ARG A 200 20.38 -16.65 -2.88
N ALA A 201 19.66 -17.29 -3.78
CA ALA A 201 20.26 -17.93 -4.94
C ALA A 201 21.03 -16.94 -5.84
N ALA A 202 20.51 -15.70 -5.99
CA ALA A 202 21.19 -14.67 -6.78
C ALA A 202 22.48 -14.14 -6.12
N ASN A 203 22.55 -14.12 -4.79
CA ASN A 203 23.71 -13.62 -4.05
C ASN A 203 24.75 -14.72 -3.73
N ASP A 204 24.36 -16.00 -3.76
CA ASP A 204 25.28 -17.14 -3.58
C ASP A 204 26.03 -17.53 -4.87
N LEU A 205 25.69 -16.94 -6.02
CA LEU A 205 26.44 -17.12 -7.26
C LEU A 205 27.80 -16.42 -7.15
N PRO A 206 28.92 -17.11 -7.40
CA PRO A 206 30.25 -16.47 -7.39
C PRO A 206 30.24 -15.35 -8.44
N ASN A 207 30.70 -14.17 -8.02
CA ASN A 207 30.92 -13.02 -8.89
C ASN A 207 32.02 -13.41 -9.91
N ASP A 208 31.66 -14.05 -11.02
CA ASP A 208 32.51 -14.23 -12.17
C ASP A 208 32.72 -12.90 -12.88
N GLN A 209 33.51 -12.03 -12.25
CA GLN A 209 34.11 -10.89 -12.91
C GLN A 209 35.55 -11.24 -13.26
N THR A 210 35.71 -11.72 -14.47
CA THR A 210 37.01 -11.63 -15.19
C THR A 210 36.89 -10.57 -16.28
#